data_21effb2d73886bab4c5c39c66160d592
#
_entry.id   21effb2d73886bab4c5c39c66160d592
#
_cell.length_a   1.000
_cell.length_b   1.000
_cell.length_c   1.000
_cell.angle_alpha   90.00
_cell.angle_beta   90.00
_cell.angle_gamma   90.00
#
_symmetry.space_group_name_H-M   'P 1'
#
loop_
_entity.id
_entity.type
_entity.pdbx_description
1 polymer ?
#
loop_
_entity_poly.entity_id
_entity_poly.type
_entity_poly.pdbx_seq_one_letter_code
_entity_poly.pdbx_strand_id
1 'polypeptide(L)'
;VAHRAVNRLVINNGYAQFSSSDRVAWVGNPAFDASTFEVWAPLLNGGCIIALDATTVINPSNFAKSLEQQRVTTLFLTTALFNQYTSSIAPTLAQLKYLLCGGEVSDVPSFLRLLREEGPVRLIHCYGPTETTTFATVCEIAQSVGGLASIPIGRPIANTRVYLLDGHGGPV
;
A
#
# COMPACT_ATOMS: atom_id res chain seq x y z
N VAL A 1 -9.00 17.13 -6.16
CA VAL A 1 -7.96 16.33 -6.81
C VAL A 1 -8.08 16.47 -8.32
N ALA A 2 -6.97 16.80 -9.01
CA ALA A 2 -6.95 16.89 -10.47
C ALA A 2 -6.74 15.50 -11.07
N HIS A 3 -7.29 15.22 -12.28
CA HIS A 3 -7.11 13.94 -12.98
C HIS A 3 -5.63 13.55 -13.15
N ARG A 4 -4.75 14.53 -13.45
CA ARG A 4 -3.30 14.29 -13.56
C ARG A 4 -2.68 13.74 -12.27
N ALA A 5 -3.25 14.07 -11.09
CA ALA A 5 -2.74 13.57 -9.82
C ALA A 5 -3.13 12.11 -9.60
N VAL A 6 -4.32 11.70 -10.07
CA VAL A 6 -4.72 10.28 -10.10
C VAL A 6 -3.83 9.51 -11.08
N ASN A 7 -3.62 10.03 -12.30
CA ASN A 7 -2.73 9.38 -13.27
C ASN A 7 -1.33 9.16 -12.68
N ARG A 8 -0.74 10.20 -12.05
CA ARG A 8 0.56 10.09 -11.38
C ARG A 8 0.59 8.95 -10.35
N LEU A 9 -0.51 8.78 -9.60
CA LEU A 9 -0.59 7.77 -8.55
C LEU A 9 -0.55 6.34 -9.12
N VAL A 10 -1.17 6.10 -10.27
CA VAL A 10 -1.44 4.73 -10.73
C VAL A 10 -0.88 4.39 -12.13
N ILE A 11 -0.44 5.37 -12.92
CA ILE A 11 0.14 5.16 -14.25
C ILE A 11 1.63 5.52 -14.23
N ASN A 12 2.52 4.60 -14.62
CA ASN A 12 3.97 4.81 -14.65
C ASN A 12 4.49 5.47 -13.35
N ASN A 13 3.98 5.00 -12.24
CA ASN A 13 4.12 5.61 -10.92
C ASN A 13 5.50 5.38 -10.26
N GLY A 14 6.33 4.48 -10.81
CA GLY A 14 7.69 4.18 -10.35
C GLY A 14 7.78 3.16 -9.21
N TYR A 15 6.67 2.78 -8.56
CA TYR A 15 6.68 1.82 -7.44
C TYR A 15 5.97 0.50 -7.72
N ALA A 16 5.03 0.47 -8.65
CA ALA A 16 4.29 -0.74 -9.01
C ALA A 16 3.99 -0.77 -10.52
N GLN A 17 3.86 -1.97 -11.06
CA GLN A 17 3.45 -2.20 -12.44
C GLN A 17 2.10 -2.91 -12.44
N PHE A 18 1.04 -2.16 -12.69
CA PHE A 18 -0.31 -2.68 -12.82
C PHE A 18 -0.60 -3.11 -14.25
N SER A 19 -1.48 -4.09 -14.40
CA SER A 19 -1.87 -4.68 -15.69
C SER A 19 -3.31 -5.16 -15.65
N SER A 20 -3.82 -5.63 -16.79
CA SER A 20 -5.16 -6.22 -16.91
C SER A 20 -5.35 -7.50 -16.08
N SER A 21 -4.28 -8.15 -15.65
CA SER A 21 -4.36 -9.32 -14.78
C SER A 21 -4.46 -8.97 -13.28
N ASP A 22 -4.26 -7.70 -12.91
CA ASP A 22 -4.28 -7.31 -11.51
C ASP A 22 -5.71 -7.21 -10.96
N ARG A 23 -5.87 -7.74 -9.75
CA ARG A 23 -7.12 -7.77 -8.98
C ARG A 23 -6.85 -7.02 -7.67
N VAL A 24 -7.30 -5.77 -7.63
CA VAL A 24 -7.02 -4.87 -6.51
C VAL A 24 -8.18 -4.91 -5.53
N ALA A 25 -7.90 -5.20 -4.26
CA ALA A 25 -8.91 -5.15 -3.23
C ALA A 25 -9.32 -3.70 -2.94
N TRP A 26 -10.62 -3.45 -2.85
CA TRP A 26 -11.19 -2.22 -2.32
C TRP A 26 -11.76 -2.54 -0.94
N VAL A 27 -11.04 -2.14 0.10
CA VAL A 27 -11.37 -2.39 1.52
C VAL A 27 -11.58 -1.08 2.28
N GLY A 28 -11.05 0.02 1.75
CA GLY A 28 -11.13 1.33 2.37
C GLY A 28 -12.52 1.94 2.31
N ASN A 29 -12.85 2.74 3.33
CA ASN A 29 -14.04 3.58 3.27
C ASN A 29 -13.85 4.61 2.13
N PRO A 30 -14.84 4.76 1.21
CA PRO A 30 -14.74 5.68 0.06
C PRO A 30 -14.58 7.14 0.45
N ALA A 31 -14.83 7.52 1.69
CA ALA A 31 -14.57 8.86 2.20
C ALA A 31 -13.08 9.17 2.44
N PHE A 32 -12.22 8.15 2.49
CA PHE A 32 -10.78 8.30 2.63
C PHE A 32 -10.06 8.21 1.27
N ASP A 33 -8.97 8.95 1.13
CA ASP A 33 -8.22 9.08 -0.11
C ASP A 33 -7.53 7.81 -0.60
N ALA A 34 -7.28 6.84 0.30
CA ALA A 34 -6.80 5.51 -0.07
C ALA A 34 -7.70 4.83 -1.11
N SER A 35 -9.02 5.08 -1.08
CA SER A 35 -9.96 4.61 -2.09
C SER A 35 -9.63 5.10 -3.50
N THR A 36 -8.96 6.26 -3.64
CA THR A 36 -8.46 6.74 -4.94
C THR A 36 -7.47 5.76 -5.56
N PHE A 37 -6.56 5.22 -4.76
CA PHE A 37 -5.64 4.18 -5.22
C PHE A 37 -6.39 2.88 -5.53
N GLU A 38 -7.22 2.39 -4.61
CA GLU A 38 -7.91 1.11 -4.72
C GLU A 38 -8.83 1.02 -5.95
N VAL A 39 -9.46 2.13 -6.31
CA VAL A 39 -10.37 2.22 -7.46
C VAL A 39 -9.59 2.45 -8.76
N TRP A 40 -8.71 3.44 -8.80
CA TRP A 40 -8.09 3.87 -10.05
C TRP A 40 -6.88 3.04 -10.47
N ALA A 41 -6.18 2.37 -9.53
CA ALA A 41 -5.08 1.49 -9.90
C ALA A 41 -5.53 0.35 -10.84
N PRO A 42 -6.60 -0.41 -10.55
CA PRO A 42 -7.07 -1.40 -11.50
C PRO A 42 -7.73 -0.78 -12.73
N LEU A 43 -8.64 0.18 -12.59
CA LEU A 43 -9.44 0.66 -13.71
C LEU A 43 -8.61 1.32 -14.80
N LEU A 44 -7.62 2.14 -14.47
CA LEU A 44 -6.77 2.81 -15.45
C LEU A 44 -5.70 1.90 -16.09
N ASN A 45 -5.54 0.68 -15.55
CA ASN A 45 -4.61 -0.32 -16.08
C ASN A 45 -5.31 -1.57 -16.63
N GLY A 46 -6.65 -1.52 -16.80
CA GLY A 46 -7.44 -2.61 -17.37
C GLY A 46 -7.66 -3.81 -16.45
N GLY A 47 -7.32 -3.68 -15.18
CA GLY A 47 -7.51 -4.70 -14.14
C GLY A 47 -8.92 -4.70 -13.54
N CYS A 48 -9.08 -5.35 -12.39
CA CYS A 48 -10.37 -5.57 -11.74
C CYS A 48 -10.37 -5.05 -10.29
N ILE A 49 -11.44 -4.37 -9.89
CA ILE A 49 -11.72 -4.04 -8.48
C ILE A 49 -12.37 -5.24 -7.81
N ILE A 50 -11.88 -5.61 -6.64
CA ILE A 50 -12.49 -6.60 -5.74
C ILE A 50 -13.03 -5.88 -4.53
N ALA A 51 -14.31 -5.54 -4.55
CA ALA A 51 -14.96 -4.87 -3.44
C ALA A 51 -15.22 -5.87 -2.30
N LEU A 52 -14.70 -5.59 -1.12
CA LEU A 52 -14.90 -6.38 0.08
C LEU A 52 -15.66 -5.55 1.12
N ASP A 53 -16.69 -6.14 1.69
CA ASP A 53 -17.48 -5.46 2.71
C ASP A 53 -16.74 -5.38 4.07
N ALA A 54 -17.14 -4.41 4.89
CA ALA A 54 -16.49 -4.17 6.18
C ALA A 54 -16.58 -5.37 7.13
N THR A 55 -17.64 -6.15 7.08
CA THR A 55 -17.82 -7.33 7.96
C THR A 55 -16.84 -8.44 7.58
N THR A 56 -16.57 -8.60 6.31
CA THR A 56 -15.51 -9.50 5.81
C THR A 56 -14.14 -9.00 6.26
N VAL A 57 -13.86 -7.72 6.07
CA VAL A 57 -12.53 -7.12 6.37
C VAL A 57 -12.18 -7.20 7.86
N ILE A 58 -13.12 -7.00 8.77
CA ILE A 58 -12.83 -7.04 10.23
C ILE A 58 -12.58 -8.44 10.78
N ASN A 59 -12.94 -9.50 10.06
CA ASN A 59 -12.72 -10.88 10.47
C ASN A 59 -11.52 -11.48 9.73
N PRO A 60 -10.37 -11.73 10.37
CA PRO A 60 -9.15 -12.19 9.70
C PRO A 60 -9.33 -13.44 8.85
N SER A 61 -10.06 -14.44 9.35
CA SER A 61 -10.29 -15.71 8.64
C SER A 61 -11.14 -15.52 7.39
N ASN A 62 -12.22 -14.73 7.48
CA ASN A 62 -13.08 -14.43 6.34
C ASN A 62 -12.33 -13.56 5.32
N PHE A 63 -11.52 -12.62 5.79
CA PHE A 63 -10.71 -11.76 4.95
C PHE A 63 -9.68 -12.56 4.16
N ALA A 64 -8.88 -13.40 4.83
CA ALA A 64 -7.93 -14.30 4.18
C ALA A 64 -8.60 -15.16 3.10
N LYS A 65 -9.70 -15.84 3.45
CA LYS A 65 -10.47 -16.67 2.53
C LYS A 65 -10.98 -15.87 1.31
N SER A 66 -11.42 -14.63 1.51
CA SER A 66 -11.91 -13.78 0.44
C SER A 66 -10.77 -13.33 -0.48
N LEU A 67 -9.60 -12.97 0.07
CA LEU A 67 -8.42 -12.63 -0.73
C LEU A 67 -8.01 -13.79 -1.65
N GLU A 68 -7.99 -15.01 -1.12
CA GLU A 68 -7.63 -16.22 -1.88
C GLU A 68 -8.69 -16.57 -2.94
N GLN A 69 -9.96 -16.65 -2.56
CA GLN A 69 -11.06 -17.01 -3.47
C GLN A 69 -11.22 -16.01 -4.60
N GLN A 70 -11.05 -14.73 -4.31
CA GLN A 70 -11.11 -13.67 -5.30
C GLN A 70 -9.79 -13.46 -6.05
N ARG A 71 -8.74 -14.23 -5.72
CA ARG A 71 -7.40 -14.14 -6.33
C ARG A 71 -6.88 -12.70 -6.35
N VAL A 72 -6.99 -12.03 -5.20
CA VAL A 72 -6.49 -10.67 -5.05
C VAL A 72 -4.99 -10.65 -5.25
N THR A 73 -4.50 -9.72 -6.06
CA THR A 73 -3.07 -9.54 -6.35
C THR A 73 -2.49 -8.35 -5.63
N THR A 74 -3.30 -7.36 -5.32
CA THR A 74 -2.86 -6.08 -4.75
C THR A 74 -3.81 -5.64 -3.65
N LEU A 75 -3.24 -5.26 -2.51
CA LEU A 75 -3.97 -4.82 -1.33
C LEU A 75 -3.26 -3.61 -0.70
N PHE A 76 -4.01 -2.58 -0.35
CA PHE A 76 -3.58 -1.52 0.56
C PHE A 76 -4.21 -1.74 1.94
N LEU A 77 -3.40 -1.63 2.99
CA LEU A 77 -3.86 -1.67 4.38
C LEU A 77 -3.41 -0.41 5.12
N THR A 78 -4.29 0.14 5.95
CA THR A 78 -3.83 1.10 6.97
C THR A 78 -2.84 0.42 7.91
N THR A 79 -1.95 1.21 8.52
CA THR A 79 -0.95 0.67 9.47
C THR A 79 -1.59 -0.18 10.58
N ALA A 80 -2.74 0.23 11.11
CA ALA A 80 -3.44 -0.53 12.15
C ALA A 80 -3.88 -1.92 11.66
N LEU A 81 -4.52 -2.01 10.49
CA LEU A 81 -4.93 -3.28 9.90
C LEU A 81 -3.73 -4.15 9.48
N PHE A 82 -2.67 -3.53 8.95
CA PHE A 82 -1.44 -4.21 8.59
C PHE A 82 -0.83 -4.90 9.82
N ASN A 83 -0.67 -4.18 10.94
CA ASN A 83 -0.11 -4.74 12.18
C ASN A 83 -0.97 -5.91 12.71
N GLN A 84 -2.29 -5.78 12.66
CA GLN A 84 -3.20 -6.83 13.07
C GLN A 84 -3.07 -8.07 12.17
N TYR A 85 -3.06 -7.88 10.85
CA TYR A 85 -3.13 -8.99 9.90
C TYR A 85 -1.80 -9.70 9.67
N THR A 86 -0.67 -9.03 9.83
CA THR A 86 0.64 -9.69 9.83
C THR A 86 0.81 -10.67 10.99
N SER A 87 0.01 -10.57 12.06
CA SER A 87 0.01 -11.55 13.16
C SER A 87 -0.98 -12.71 12.99
N SER A 88 -1.97 -12.57 12.10
CA SER A 88 -3.07 -13.54 11.98
C SER A 88 -3.17 -14.25 10.62
N ILE A 89 -2.83 -13.56 9.53
CA ILE A 89 -2.97 -14.07 8.15
C ILE A 89 -1.73 -13.81 7.28
N ALA A 90 -0.53 -13.74 7.89
CA ALA A 90 0.71 -13.47 7.15
C ALA A 90 0.92 -14.40 5.94
N PRO A 91 0.65 -15.72 6.00
CA PRO A 91 0.81 -16.59 4.82
C PRO A 91 -0.07 -16.18 3.64
N THR A 92 -1.31 -15.73 3.87
CA THR A 92 -2.19 -15.22 2.80
C THR A 92 -1.67 -13.89 2.24
N LEU A 93 -1.23 -12.99 3.11
CA LEU A 93 -0.64 -11.71 2.68
C LEU A 93 0.64 -11.90 1.87
N ALA A 94 1.44 -12.90 2.20
CA ALA A 94 2.67 -13.23 1.48
C ALA A 94 2.44 -13.72 0.04
N GLN A 95 1.22 -14.12 -0.33
CA GLN A 95 0.87 -14.55 -1.69
C GLN A 95 0.51 -13.38 -2.62
N LEU A 96 0.36 -12.18 -2.10
CA LEU A 96 0.01 -11.01 -2.89
C LEU A 96 1.20 -10.58 -3.77
N LYS A 97 0.91 -10.08 -4.96
CA LYS A 97 1.91 -9.43 -5.82
C LYS A 97 2.40 -8.12 -5.20
N TYR A 98 1.46 -7.32 -4.69
CA TYR A 98 1.74 -6.06 -3.99
C TYR A 98 0.93 -5.98 -2.70
N LEU A 99 1.63 -5.78 -1.58
CA LEU A 99 1.03 -5.34 -0.34
C LEU A 99 1.56 -3.95 0.00
N LEU A 100 0.65 -2.99 0.08
CA LEU A 100 0.95 -1.61 0.41
C LEU A 100 0.42 -1.31 1.82
N CYS A 101 1.17 -0.51 2.58
CA CYS A 101 0.80 -0.13 3.94
C CYS A 101 1.15 1.34 4.18
N GLY A 102 0.30 2.07 4.89
CA GLY A 102 0.56 3.46 5.23
C GLY A 102 -0.56 4.14 6.03
N GLY A 103 -0.44 5.44 6.19
CA GLY A 103 -1.39 6.29 6.90
C GLY A 103 -0.91 6.71 8.28
N GLU A 104 -0.06 5.93 8.95
CA GLU A 104 0.51 6.23 10.27
C GLU A 104 1.96 5.72 10.34
N VAL A 105 2.64 6.04 11.44
CA VAL A 105 3.98 5.49 11.70
C VAL A 105 3.88 3.97 11.84
N SER A 106 4.66 3.27 11.05
CA SER A 106 4.64 1.80 10.99
C SER A 106 5.71 1.20 11.90
N ASP A 107 5.37 0.08 12.56
CA ASP A 107 6.30 -0.65 13.40
C ASP A 107 7.15 -1.65 12.59
N VAL A 108 8.44 -1.69 12.87
CA VAL A 108 9.39 -2.61 12.21
C VAL A 108 9.04 -4.09 12.43
N PRO A 109 8.64 -4.54 13.64
CA PRO A 109 8.28 -5.95 13.89
C PRO A 109 7.22 -6.52 12.96
N SER A 110 6.18 -5.78 12.61
CA SER A 110 5.13 -6.25 11.71
C SER A 110 5.65 -6.49 10.29
N PHE A 111 6.53 -5.62 9.79
CA PHE A 111 7.19 -5.82 8.50
C PHE A 111 8.12 -7.03 8.52
N LEU A 112 8.96 -7.17 9.56
CA LEU A 112 9.86 -8.31 9.70
C LEU A 112 9.11 -9.64 9.82
N ARG A 113 7.94 -9.65 10.46
CA ARG A 113 7.10 -10.85 10.55
C ARG A 113 6.68 -11.32 9.16
N LEU A 114 6.18 -10.42 8.34
CA LEU A 114 5.74 -10.75 6.99
C LEU A 114 6.90 -11.17 6.08
N LEU A 115 8.07 -10.54 6.20
CA LEU A 115 9.26 -10.89 5.42
C LEU A 115 9.84 -12.28 5.74
N ARG A 116 9.43 -12.89 6.88
CA ARG A 116 9.80 -14.27 7.22
C ARG A 116 8.96 -15.33 6.50
N GLU A 117 7.80 -14.94 5.98
CA GLU A 117 6.96 -15.80 5.17
C GLU A 117 7.61 -16.00 3.80
N GLU A 118 7.57 -17.21 3.28
CA GLU A 118 8.07 -17.49 1.93
C GLU A 118 7.07 -16.98 0.88
N GLY A 119 7.48 -16.03 0.08
CA GLY A 119 6.60 -15.54 -1.00
C GLY A 119 7.16 -14.32 -1.73
N PRO A 120 6.64 -14.08 -2.95
CA PRO A 120 7.10 -13.01 -3.85
C PRO A 120 6.54 -11.63 -3.49
N VAL A 121 6.00 -11.43 -2.29
CA VAL A 121 5.39 -10.16 -1.90
C VAL A 121 6.38 -9.00 -2.07
N ARG A 122 5.96 -8.03 -2.85
CA ARG A 122 6.56 -6.70 -2.79
C ARG A 122 5.81 -5.89 -1.74
N LEU A 123 6.49 -5.69 -0.62
CA LEU A 123 5.97 -4.95 0.52
C LEU A 123 6.39 -3.50 0.41
N ILE A 124 5.43 -2.59 0.35
CA ILE A 124 5.65 -1.17 0.07
C ILE A 124 5.04 -0.33 1.18
N HIS A 125 5.89 0.41 1.90
CA HIS A 125 5.44 1.44 2.82
C HIS A 125 5.16 2.72 2.05
N CYS A 126 3.96 3.28 2.23
CA CYS A 126 3.46 4.45 1.51
C CYS A 126 3.23 5.61 2.48
N TYR A 127 3.65 6.81 2.09
CA TYR A 127 3.41 8.04 2.83
C TYR A 127 2.89 9.13 1.90
N GLY A 128 1.90 9.87 2.37
CA GLY A 128 1.40 11.09 1.73
C GLY A 128 0.15 11.60 2.42
N PRO A 129 -0.01 12.93 2.57
CA PRO A 129 -1.27 13.53 2.97
C PRO A 129 -2.24 13.59 1.80
N THR A 130 -3.52 13.72 2.08
CA THR A 130 -4.62 13.80 1.09
C THR A 130 -4.40 14.90 0.06
N GLU A 131 -3.77 16.01 0.45
CA GLU A 131 -3.44 17.14 -0.43
C GLU A 131 -2.44 16.77 -1.53
N THR A 132 -1.66 15.71 -1.35
CA THR A 132 -0.76 15.16 -2.37
C THR A 132 -1.36 13.99 -3.15
N THR A 133 -2.64 13.71 -2.98
CA THR A 133 -3.35 12.59 -3.63
C THR A 133 -2.74 11.25 -3.24
N THR A 134 -3.08 10.77 -2.05
CA THR A 134 -2.79 9.49 -1.42
C THR A 134 -1.28 9.28 -1.15
N PHE A 135 -0.46 8.96 -2.16
CA PHE A 135 0.96 8.68 -1.95
C PHE A 135 1.85 9.77 -2.57
N ALA A 136 2.76 10.31 -1.76
CA ALA A 136 3.83 11.20 -2.21
C ALA A 136 5.18 10.49 -2.28
N THR A 137 5.45 9.64 -1.28
CA THR A 137 6.68 8.83 -1.21
C THR A 137 6.36 7.38 -0.92
N VAL A 138 7.26 6.50 -1.31
CA VAL A 138 7.18 5.07 -1.05
C VAL A 138 8.55 4.51 -0.70
N CYS A 139 8.54 3.46 0.12
CA CYS A 139 9.71 2.66 0.45
C CYS A 139 9.38 1.19 0.22
N GLU A 140 10.05 0.55 -0.72
CA GLU A 140 9.98 -0.91 -0.86
C GLU A 140 10.80 -1.54 0.27
N ILE A 141 10.17 -2.44 1.00
CA ILE A 141 10.75 -3.02 2.21
C ILE A 141 11.38 -4.37 1.88
N ALA A 142 12.68 -4.45 2.07
CA ALA A 142 13.47 -5.68 1.95
C ALA A 142 13.94 -6.17 3.33
N GLN A 143 14.56 -7.34 3.39
CA GLN A 143 15.04 -7.95 4.64
C GLN A 143 16.05 -7.08 5.43
N SER A 144 16.64 -6.06 4.80
CA SER A 144 17.62 -5.15 5.41
C SER A 144 17.03 -4.15 6.42
N VAL A 145 15.72 -4.15 6.67
CA VAL A 145 15.10 -3.22 7.66
C VAL A 145 15.36 -3.65 9.12
N GLY A 146 15.91 -4.82 9.36
CA GLY A 146 16.32 -5.23 10.70
C GLY A 146 17.38 -4.27 11.26
N GLY A 147 17.08 -3.65 12.41
CA GLY A 147 17.95 -2.65 13.06
C GLY A 147 17.53 -1.20 12.88
N LEU A 148 16.51 -0.92 12.06
CA LEU A 148 15.92 0.42 11.97
C LEU A 148 15.03 0.71 13.19
N ALA A 149 15.04 1.96 13.66
CA ALA A 149 14.13 2.42 14.71
C ALA A 149 12.70 2.60 14.21
N SER A 150 12.52 2.89 12.91
CA SER A 150 11.23 3.07 12.24
C SER A 150 11.33 2.75 10.76
N ILE A 151 10.20 2.49 10.13
CA ILE A 151 10.13 2.28 8.68
C ILE A 151 10.26 3.65 7.98
N PRO A 152 11.21 3.80 7.02
CA PRO A 152 11.35 5.05 6.27
C PRO A 152 10.12 5.35 5.42
N ILE A 153 9.84 6.65 5.21
CA ILE A 153 8.82 7.09 4.25
C ILE A 153 9.29 6.95 2.78
N GLY A 154 10.58 6.69 2.58
CA GLY A 154 11.15 6.35 1.28
C GLY A 154 11.43 7.54 0.38
N ARG A 155 11.20 7.34 -0.92
CA ARG A 155 11.52 8.31 -1.98
C ARG A 155 10.26 8.75 -2.71
N PRO A 156 10.26 9.95 -3.34
CA PRO A 156 9.15 10.42 -4.15
C PRO A 156 8.76 9.40 -5.23
N ILE A 157 7.45 9.23 -5.42
CA ILE A 157 6.95 8.49 -6.58
C ILE A 157 7.19 9.29 -7.87
N ALA A 158 7.03 8.67 -9.04
CA ALA A 158 7.24 9.36 -10.32
C ALA A 158 6.42 10.66 -10.39
N ASN A 159 6.98 11.68 -11.02
CA ASN A 159 6.38 13.02 -11.18
C ASN A 159 6.02 13.72 -9.85
N THR A 160 6.73 13.39 -8.76
CA THR A 160 6.60 14.03 -7.45
C THR A 160 7.94 14.59 -7.01
N ARG A 161 7.93 15.77 -6.40
CA ARG A 161 9.11 16.42 -5.83
C ARG A 161 8.92 16.57 -4.32
N VAL A 162 9.98 16.27 -3.58
CA VAL A 162 10.06 16.48 -2.13
C VAL A 162 11.28 17.33 -1.85
N TYR A 163 11.13 18.28 -0.96
CA TYR A 163 12.21 19.19 -0.56
C TYR A 163 12.41 19.08 0.95
N LEU A 164 13.65 18.93 1.37
CA LEU A 164 14.03 19.07 2.77
C LEU A 164 14.38 20.54 3.01
N LEU A 165 13.69 21.16 3.96
CA LEU A 165 13.85 22.58 4.26
C LEU A 165 14.29 22.77 5.71
N ASP A 166 15.10 23.77 5.96
CA ASP A 166 15.45 24.24 7.30
C ASP A 166 14.30 25.02 7.95
N GLY A 167 14.53 25.50 9.18
CA GLY A 167 13.51 26.28 9.92
C GLY A 167 13.18 27.65 9.30
N HIS A 168 13.93 28.09 8.30
CA HIS A 168 13.71 29.34 7.55
C HIS A 168 13.16 29.11 6.14
N GLY A 169 12.89 27.84 5.78
CA GLY A 169 12.39 27.45 4.46
C GLY A 169 13.46 27.35 3.38
N GLY A 170 14.75 27.40 3.72
CA GLY A 170 15.87 27.17 2.82
C GLY A 170 16.11 25.67 2.59
N PRO A 171 16.48 25.25 1.37
CA PRO A 171 16.82 23.84 1.12
C PRO A 171 18.07 23.43 1.92
N VAL A 172 18.05 22.21 2.48
CA VAL A 172 19.18 21.59 3.20
C VAL A 172 19.91 20.63 2.29
#